data_2481f1fb0217eacf4a242ab060ab3c74
#
_entry.id   2481f1fb0217eacf4a242ab060ab3c74
#
_cell.length_a   1.000
_cell.length_b   1.000
_cell.length_c   1.000
_cell.angle_alpha   90.00
_cell.angle_beta   90.00
_cell.angle_gamma   90.00
#
_symmetry.space_group_name_H-M   'P 1'
#
loop_
_entity.id
_entity.type
_entity.pdbx_description
1 polymer ?
#
loop_
_entity_poly.entity_id
_entity_poly.type
_entity_poly.pdbx_seq_one_letter_code
_entity_poly.pdbx_strand_id
1 'polypeptide(L)'
;MNKSRQKELTRWLKQQSVISQRWLNISRLLGFVSGILIIAQAWFMARILQHMIMENIPREALLLPFTLLVLTFVLRAWVVWLRERVGYHAGQHIRFAIRRQVLDRLQQAGPAWIQGKPAGSWATLVLEQIDDMHDYYARYLPQMALAVSVPLLIVVAIFPSNWAAALILLGTAPLIPLFMALVGMGAADANRRNFLALARLSGHFLDRLRGMETLRIFGRGEAEIESIRSASEDFRQRTMEVLRLAFLSSGILEFFTSLSIALVAVYFGFSYLGELDFGHYDTGVTLAAGFLALILAPEFFQPLRDLGTFYHAKAQAVGAADSLKTFMETPLAHPQRGEAELASTDPVAIEAEELFITSPEGKTLAGPLNFTLPAGQRAVLVGRSGSGKSSLLNALSGFLSYQGSLRINGIELRDLSPESWRKHLSWVGQNPQLPAATLRDNVLLARPDASEQELQAALDNAWVSEFLPLLPQGVDTPVGDQAARLSVGQAQRVAVARALLNPCSLLLLDEPAASLDAHSEQRVMEALNAASLRQTTLMVTHQLEDLADWDVIWVMQDGRIIEQGRYAELSVAGGPFATLLAHRQEEI
;
A
#
# COMPACT_ATOMS: atom_id res chain seq x y z
N MET A 1 11.91 7.92 -16.06
CA MET A 1 11.66 8.95 -15.03
C MET A 1 12.62 10.11 -15.25
N ASN A 2 12.14 11.36 -15.25
CA ASN A 2 12.99 12.54 -15.46
C ASN A 2 13.95 12.70 -14.24
N LYS A 3 15.22 13.11 -14.49
CA LYS A 3 16.25 13.31 -13.45
C LYS A 3 15.76 14.26 -12.33
N SER A 4 14.93 15.25 -12.67
CA SER A 4 14.33 16.18 -11.71
C SER A 4 13.38 15.45 -10.74
N ARG A 5 12.49 14.60 -11.25
CA ARG A 5 11.54 13.80 -10.43
C ARG A 5 12.28 12.82 -9.51
N GLN A 6 13.32 12.18 -10.00
CA GLN A 6 14.15 11.28 -9.18
C GLN A 6 14.83 11.99 -8.02
N LYS A 7 15.33 13.22 -8.23
CA LYS A 7 15.90 14.04 -7.14
C LYS A 7 14.86 14.43 -6.11
N GLU A 8 13.66 14.79 -6.57
CA GLU A 8 12.52 15.14 -5.72
C GLU A 8 12.10 13.95 -4.83
N LEU A 9 11.94 12.76 -5.40
CA LEU A 9 11.59 11.54 -4.67
C LEU A 9 12.67 11.15 -3.66
N THR A 10 13.95 11.25 -4.03
CA THR A 10 15.06 10.99 -3.11
C THR A 10 15.06 11.99 -1.95
N ARG A 11 14.70 13.26 -2.19
CA ARG A 11 14.53 14.27 -1.14
C ARG A 11 13.37 13.92 -0.22
N TRP A 12 12.24 13.52 -0.78
CA TRP A 12 11.09 13.08 0.00
C TRP A 12 11.42 11.87 0.90
N LEU A 13 12.08 10.84 0.35
CA LEU A 13 12.55 9.69 1.12
C LEU A 13 13.47 10.12 2.28
N LYS A 14 14.38 11.07 2.02
CA LYS A 14 15.28 11.61 3.05
C LYS A 14 14.51 12.39 4.12
N GLN A 15 13.45 13.11 3.78
CA GLN A 15 12.58 13.77 4.74
C GLN A 15 11.88 12.77 5.66
N GLN A 16 11.37 11.67 5.12
CA GLN A 16 10.75 10.61 5.93
C GLN A 16 11.75 9.97 6.91
N SER A 17 13.05 9.95 6.61
CA SER A 17 14.07 9.39 7.50
C SER A 17 14.19 10.14 8.84
N VAL A 18 13.72 11.39 8.93
CA VAL A 18 13.73 12.19 10.17
C VAL A 18 12.90 11.51 11.27
N ILE A 19 11.84 10.79 10.91
CA ILE A 19 10.99 10.04 11.85
C ILE A 19 11.81 9.08 12.72
N SER A 20 12.89 8.50 12.15
CA SER A 20 13.72 7.50 12.83
C SER A 20 15.19 7.90 12.92
N GLN A 21 15.49 9.20 12.93
CA GLN A 21 16.85 9.74 12.87
C GLN A 21 17.76 9.21 13.99
N ARG A 22 17.22 9.02 15.20
CA ARG A 22 17.99 8.48 16.34
C ARG A 22 18.48 7.06 16.06
N TRP A 23 17.60 6.18 15.59
CA TRP A 23 17.93 4.80 15.26
C TRP A 23 18.93 4.70 14.11
N LEU A 24 18.77 5.54 13.08
CA LEU A 24 19.72 5.64 11.96
C LEU A 24 21.11 6.09 12.42
N ASN A 25 21.19 7.06 13.33
CA ASN A 25 22.46 7.52 13.87
C ASN A 25 23.13 6.45 14.74
N ILE A 26 22.37 5.72 15.56
CA ILE A 26 22.89 4.60 16.34
C ILE A 26 23.41 3.49 15.39
N SER A 27 22.69 3.16 14.32
CA SER A 27 23.15 2.18 13.33
C SER A 27 24.45 2.59 12.65
N ARG A 28 24.62 3.88 12.31
CA ARG A 28 25.88 4.43 11.76
C ARG A 28 27.01 4.36 12.77
N LEU A 29 26.75 4.73 14.02
CA LEU A 29 27.74 4.67 15.10
C LEU A 29 28.21 3.22 15.34
N LEU A 30 27.28 2.27 15.40
CA LEU A 30 27.62 0.85 15.55
C LEU A 30 28.44 0.32 14.37
N GLY A 31 28.13 0.76 13.15
CA GLY A 31 28.91 0.45 11.97
C GLY A 31 30.34 1.02 12.05
N PHE A 32 30.50 2.25 12.53
CA PHE A 32 31.80 2.88 12.78
C PHE A 32 32.59 2.13 13.85
N VAL A 33 31.97 1.75 14.96
CA VAL A 33 32.57 0.91 16.02
C VAL A 33 32.99 -0.45 15.45
N SER A 34 32.17 -1.07 14.61
CA SER A 34 32.53 -2.30 13.91
C SER A 34 33.80 -2.12 13.06
N GLY A 35 33.94 -0.97 12.38
CA GLY A 35 35.16 -0.63 11.63
C GLY A 35 36.40 -0.53 12.51
N ILE A 36 36.30 0.08 13.69
CA ILE A 36 37.40 0.10 14.67
C ILE A 36 37.78 -1.32 15.14
N LEU A 37 36.77 -2.16 15.40
CA LEU A 37 37.01 -3.54 15.83
C LEU A 37 37.69 -4.36 14.73
N ILE A 38 37.36 -4.14 13.46
CA ILE A 38 38.04 -4.76 12.31
C ILE A 38 39.54 -4.39 12.32
N ILE A 39 39.86 -3.12 12.52
CA ILE A 39 41.25 -2.66 12.58
C ILE A 39 41.98 -3.29 13.77
N ALA A 40 41.34 -3.34 14.94
CA ALA A 40 41.92 -4.00 16.12
C ALA A 40 42.17 -5.50 15.88
N GLN A 41 41.23 -6.22 15.26
CA GLN A 41 41.41 -7.62 14.87
C GLN A 41 42.61 -7.82 13.93
N ALA A 42 42.70 -7.01 12.88
CA ALA A 42 43.79 -7.06 11.93
C ALA A 42 45.14 -6.76 12.61
N TRP A 43 45.14 -5.79 13.51
CA TRP A 43 46.34 -5.42 14.26
C TRP A 43 46.83 -6.52 15.20
N PHE A 44 45.94 -7.13 16.01
CA PHE A 44 46.30 -8.25 16.86
C PHE A 44 46.78 -9.45 16.03
N MET A 45 46.12 -9.76 14.92
CA MET A 45 46.50 -10.84 14.04
C MET A 45 47.90 -10.61 13.41
N ALA A 46 48.12 -9.42 12.90
CA ALA A 46 49.42 -9.04 12.31
C ALA A 46 50.57 -9.07 13.34
N ARG A 47 50.31 -8.61 14.56
CA ARG A 47 51.29 -8.67 15.68
C ARG A 47 51.59 -10.10 16.11
N ILE A 48 50.57 -10.94 16.27
CA ILE A 48 50.74 -12.37 16.63
C ILE A 48 51.62 -13.06 15.57
N LEU A 49 51.32 -12.84 14.28
CA LEU A 49 52.09 -13.43 13.19
C LEU A 49 53.56 -12.97 13.20
N GLN A 50 53.83 -11.67 13.43
CA GLN A 50 55.18 -11.15 13.54
C GLN A 50 55.92 -11.79 14.70
N HIS A 51 55.34 -11.86 15.91
CA HIS A 51 55.96 -12.44 17.10
C HIS A 51 56.21 -13.94 16.94
N MET A 52 55.33 -14.66 16.23
CA MET A 52 55.51 -16.10 15.98
C MET A 52 56.60 -16.39 14.93
N ILE A 53 56.65 -15.58 13.85
CA ILE A 53 57.49 -15.90 12.69
C ILE A 53 58.88 -15.27 12.81
N MET A 54 58.98 -14.01 13.26
CA MET A 54 60.23 -13.24 13.26
C MET A 54 60.92 -13.23 14.62
N GLU A 55 60.15 -13.17 15.70
CA GLU A 55 60.70 -12.96 17.04
C GLU A 55 60.77 -14.25 17.86
N ASN A 56 60.19 -15.36 17.36
CA ASN A 56 60.17 -16.68 18.01
C ASN A 56 59.74 -16.65 19.51
N ILE A 57 58.80 -15.77 19.86
CA ILE A 57 58.31 -15.59 21.22
C ILE A 57 57.66 -16.87 21.74
N PRO A 58 57.88 -17.27 23.01
CA PRO A 58 57.23 -18.46 23.61
C PRO A 58 55.67 -18.35 23.53
N ARG A 59 55.03 -19.47 23.25
CA ARG A 59 53.56 -19.55 23.10
C ARG A 59 52.80 -19.03 24.31
N GLU A 60 53.34 -19.13 25.49
CA GLU A 60 52.78 -18.66 26.76
C GLU A 60 52.60 -17.15 26.78
N ALA A 61 53.53 -16.38 26.20
CA ALA A 61 53.48 -14.94 26.11
C ALA A 61 52.47 -14.45 25.08
N LEU A 62 52.03 -15.29 24.15
CA LEU A 62 51.03 -14.99 23.13
C LEU A 62 49.58 -15.22 23.61
N LEU A 63 49.36 -15.82 24.79
CA LEU A 63 48.02 -16.10 25.33
C LEU A 63 47.18 -14.81 25.46
N LEU A 64 47.76 -13.73 25.98
CA LEU A 64 47.05 -12.47 26.13
C LEU A 64 46.63 -11.84 24.76
N PRO A 65 47.51 -11.68 23.75
CA PRO A 65 47.12 -11.27 22.43
C PRO A 65 46.04 -12.13 21.78
N PHE A 66 46.09 -13.46 21.94
CA PHE A 66 45.09 -14.38 21.43
C PHE A 66 43.73 -14.20 22.13
N THR A 67 43.71 -14.07 23.45
CA THR A 67 42.47 -13.83 24.21
C THR A 67 41.84 -12.49 23.81
N LEU A 68 42.65 -11.42 23.63
CA LEU A 68 42.17 -10.14 23.15
C LEU A 68 41.63 -10.22 21.70
N LEU A 69 42.29 -10.99 20.84
CA LEU A 69 41.80 -11.24 19.48
C LEU A 69 40.42 -11.92 19.50
N VAL A 70 40.27 -12.99 20.28
CA VAL A 70 38.99 -13.69 20.43
C VAL A 70 37.91 -12.75 20.99
N LEU A 71 38.25 -11.94 21.98
CA LEU A 71 37.33 -10.96 22.55
C LEU A 71 36.87 -9.94 21.50
N THR A 72 37.77 -9.44 20.63
CA THR A 72 37.38 -8.51 19.55
C THR A 72 36.47 -9.19 18.53
N PHE A 73 36.63 -10.49 18.22
CA PHE A 73 35.71 -11.22 17.35
C PHE A 73 34.29 -11.30 17.95
N VAL A 74 34.20 -11.69 19.23
CA VAL A 74 32.92 -11.79 19.94
C VAL A 74 32.24 -10.41 19.99
N LEU A 75 33.01 -9.37 20.35
CA LEU A 75 32.48 -8.00 20.42
C LEU A 75 32.00 -7.50 19.06
N ARG A 76 32.77 -7.76 17.99
CA ARG A 76 32.38 -7.41 16.60
C ARG A 76 31.08 -8.12 16.22
N ALA A 77 30.98 -9.41 16.47
CA ALA A 77 29.77 -10.17 16.17
C ALA A 77 28.54 -9.59 16.90
N TRP A 78 28.69 -9.22 18.16
CA TRP A 78 27.64 -8.60 18.95
C TRP A 78 27.25 -7.20 18.42
N VAL A 79 28.23 -6.37 18.06
CA VAL A 79 28.01 -5.03 17.49
C VAL A 79 27.31 -5.12 16.13
N VAL A 80 27.71 -6.07 15.28
CA VAL A 80 27.06 -6.29 13.97
C VAL A 80 25.60 -6.75 14.16
N TRP A 81 25.35 -7.68 15.06
CA TRP A 81 24.01 -8.12 15.40
C TRP A 81 23.15 -6.97 15.92
N LEU A 82 23.69 -6.14 16.82
CA LEU A 82 22.98 -4.98 17.34
C LEU A 82 22.69 -3.96 16.24
N ARG A 83 23.63 -3.72 15.32
CA ARG A 83 23.45 -2.84 14.16
C ARG A 83 22.30 -3.29 13.28
N GLU A 84 22.20 -4.59 12.96
CA GLU A 84 21.10 -5.13 12.16
C GLU A 84 19.75 -4.95 12.87
N ARG A 85 19.67 -5.22 14.17
CA ARG A 85 18.44 -4.97 14.95
C ARG A 85 18.03 -3.50 14.95
N VAL A 86 18.97 -2.62 15.21
CA VAL A 86 18.73 -1.16 15.22
C VAL A 86 18.29 -0.68 13.85
N GLY A 87 18.94 -1.15 12.77
CA GLY A 87 18.56 -0.84 11.39
C GLY A 87 17.15 -1.32 11.05
N TYR A 88 16.81 -2.55 11.44
CA TYR A 88 15.47 -3.10 11.27
C TYR A 88 14.40 -2.26 11.97
N HIS A 89 14.63 -1.89 13.22
CA HIS A 89 13.71 -1.01 13.98
C HIS A 89 13.57 0.37 13.33
N ALA A 90 14.66 0.94 12.80
CA ALA A 90 14.58 2.20 12.07
C ALA A 90 13.64 2.11 10.86
N GLY A 91 13.79 1.07 10.04
CA GLY A 91 12.93 0.82 8.89
C GLY A 91 11.48 0.53 9.28
N GLN A 92 11.26 -0.24 10.35
CA GLN A 92 9.94 -0.56 10.87
C GLN A 92 9.17 0.69 11.32
N HIS A 93 9.80 1.57 12.09
CA HIS A 93 9.18 2.81 12.58
C HIS A 93 8.75 3.71 11.42
N ILE A 94 9.59 3.87 10.40
CA ILE A 94 9.28 4.70 9.24
C ILE A 94 8.12 4.10 8.43
N ARG A 95 8.15 2.78 8.15
CA ARG A 95 7.07 2.09 7.45
C ARG A 95 5.74 2.21 8.19
N PHE A 96 5.75 2.03 9.51
CA PHE A 96 4.55 2.16 10.32
C PHE A 96 3.96 3.57 10.23
N ALA A 97 4.81 4.61 10.33
CA ALA A 97 4.37 5.99 10.22
C ALA A 97 3.78 6.31 8.84
N ILE A 98 4.46 5.88 7.76
CA ILE A 98 3.96 6.09 6.38
C ILE A 98 2.65 5.32 6.17
N ARG A 99 2.57 4.06 6.63
CA ARG A 99 1.35 3.24 6.51
C ARG A 99 0.17 3.89 7.20
N ARG A 100 0.39 4.44 8.39
CA ARG A 100 -0.64 5.18 9.12
C ARG A 100 -1.11 6.41 8.33
N GLN A 101 -0.18 7.22 7.81
CA GLN A 101 -0.53 8.39 6.99
C GLN A 101 -1.32 8.00 5.73
N VAL A 102 -0.95 6.90 5.07
CA VAL A 102 -1.66 6.40 3.89
C VAL A 102 -3.06 5.92 4.26
N LEU A 103 -3.22 5.18 5.36
CA LEU A 103 -4.52 4.70 5.83
C LEU A 103 -5.42 5.86 6.26
N ASP A 104 -4.89 6.82 7.02
CA ASP A 104 -5.63 8.03 7.43
C ASP A 104 -6.11 8.80 6.19
N ARG A 105 -5.27 8.88 5.16
CA ARG A 105 -5.64 9.55 3.91
C ARG A 105 -6.67 8.76 3.08
N LEU A 106 -6.59 7.43 3.05
CA LEU A 106 -7.62 6.58 2.44
C LEU A 106 -8.97 6.75 3.14
N GLN A 107 -8.96 6.79 4.46
CA GLN A 107 -10.17 7.04 5.24
C GLN A 107 -10.78 8.42 4.91
N GLN A 108 -9.94 9.45 4.78
CA GLN A 108 -10.37 10.79 4.38
C GLN A 108 -10.89 10.84 2.94
N ALA A 109 -10.33 10.05 2.03
CA ALA A 109 -10.73 10.02 0.62
C ALA A 109 -12.16 9.50 0.43
N GLY A 110 -12.58 8.60 1.29
CA GLY A 110 -13.92 8.01 1.28
C GLY A 110 -14.13 6.94 0.19
N PRO A 111 -15.25 6.19 0.29
CA PRO A 111 -15.52 5.03 -0.56
C PRO A 111 -15.67 5.37 -2.04
N ALA A 112 -16.32 6.49 -2.39
CA ALA A 112 -16.51 6.89 -3.79
C ALA A 112 -15.19 7.13 -4.52
N TRP A 113 -14.18 7.68 -3.84
CA TRP A 113 -12.86 7.88 -4.39
C TRP A 113 -12.07 6.57 -4.51
N ILE A 114 -12.19 5.69 -3.50
CA ILE A 114 -11.52 4.38 -3.47
C ILE A 114 -12.03 3.46 -4.58
N GLN A 115 -13.34 3.46 -4.85
CA GLN A 115 -13.97 2.65 -5.90
C GLN A 115 -13.49 3.00 -7.31
N GLY A 116 -12.95 4.19 -7.53
CA GLY A 116 -12.36 4.60 -8.81
C GLY A 116 -11.13 3.79 -9.26
N LYS A 117 -10.56 2.93 -8.36
CA LYS A 117 -9.43 2.05 -8.68
C LYS A 117 -9.68 0.63 -8.18
N PRO A 118 -9.11 -0.40 -8.84
CA PRO A 118 -9.22 -1.78 -8.37
C PRO A 118 -8.70 -1.96 -6.94
N ALA A 119 -9.39 -2.74 -6.11
CA ALA A 119 -9.01 -3.00 -4.72
C ALA A 119 -7.57 -3.53 -4.57
N GLY A 120 -7.13 -4.39 -5.51
CA GLY A 120 -5.77 -4.91 -5.53
C GLY A 120 -4.69 -3.83 -5.63
N SER A 121 -4.95 -2.71 -6.31
CA SER A 121 -3.98 -1.61 -6.41
C SER A 121 -3.79 -0.88 -5.07
N TRP A 122 -4.81 -0.83 -4.23
CA TRP A 122 -4.71 -0.29 -2.87
C TRP A 122 -3.96 -1.24 -1.94
N ALA A 123 -4.20 -2.55 -2.05
CA ALA A 123 -3.46 -3.55 -1.30
C ALA A 123 -1.96 -3.49 -1.63
N THR A 124 -1.59 -3.43 -2.91
CA THR A 124 -0.19 -3.26 -3.35
C THR A 124 0.41 -1.97 -2.81
N LEU A 125 -0.31 -0.84 -2.82
CA LEU A 125 0.19 0.43 -2.28
C LEU A 125 0.49 0.34 -0.78
N VAL A 126 -0.43 -0.23 0.01
CA VAL A 126 -0.35 -0.24 1.49
C VAL A 126 0.56 -1.35 2.02
N LEU A 127 0.59 -2.51 1.36
CA LEU A 127 1.33 -3.69 1.82
C LEU A 127 2.71 -3.79 1.16
N GLU A 128 2.77 -3.83 -0.17
CA GLU A 128 4.01 -4.13 -0.89
C GLU A 128 4.91 -2.89 -1.02
N GLN A 129 4.38 -1.78 -1.56
CA GLN A 129 5.22 -0.60 -1.86
C GLN A 129 5.80 0.07 -0.60
N ILE A 130 5.06 0.05 0.52
CA ILE A 130 5.62 0.55 1.78
C ILE A 130 6.71 -0.38 2.30
N ASP A 131 6.56 -1.69 2.12
CA ASP A 131 7.56 -2.68 2.55
C ASP A 131 8.83 -2.64 1.66
N ASP A 132 8.71 -2.33 0.38
CA ASP A 132 9.83 -2.10 -0.53
C ASP A 132 10.78 -0.97 -0.07
N MET A 133 10.30 -0.06 0.78
CA MET A 133 11.12 1.02 1.34
C MET A 133 11.97 0.57 2.53
N HIS A 134 11.75 -0.63 3.09
CA HIS A 134 12.41 -1.08 4.31
C HIS A 134 13.93 -1.07 4.21
N ASP A 135 14.47 -1.75 3.21
CA ASP A 135 15.92 -1.92 3.06
C ASP A 135 16.64 -0.62 2.69
N TYR A 136 15.94 0.33 2.10
CA TYR A 136 16.46 1.67 1.90
C TYR A 136 16.80 2.37 3.23
N TYR A 137 15.90 2.29 4.22
CA TYR A 137 16.12 2.91 5.53
C TYR A 137 16.99 2.03 6.44
N ALA A 138 16.74 0.72 6.48
CA ALA A 138 17.43 -0.20 7.38
C ALA A 138 18.89 -0.41 7.00
N ARG A 139 19.20 -0.47 5.70
CA ARG A 139 20.51 -0.88 5.18
C ARG A 139 21.19 0.18 4.33
N TYR A 140 20.52 0.67 3.27
CA TYR A 140 21.16 1.58 2.30
C TYR A 140 21.59 2.91 2.92
N LEU A 141 20.74 3.60 3.67
CA LEU A 141 21.06 4.91 4.26
C LEU A 141 22.22 4.86 5.28
N PRO A 142 22.27 3.90 6.24
CA PRO A 142 23.44 3.74 7.09
C PRO A 142 24.69 3.39 6.30
N GLN A 143 24.59 2.51 5.31
CA GLN A 143 25.71 2.04 4.51
C GLN A 143 26.37 3.14 3.68
N MET A 144 25.62 4.14 3.22
CA MET A 144 26.20 5.32 2.53
C MET A 144 27.26 6.05 3.38
N ALA A 145 27.02 6.17 4.68
CA ALA A 145 27.98 6.81 5.58
C ALA A 145 29.19 5.88 5.83
N LEU A 146 28.95 4.59 5.99
CA LEU A 146 29.98 3.59 6.26
C LEU A 146 30.88 3.34 5.05
N ALA A 147 30.36 3.45 3.84
CA ALA A 147 31.13 3.33 2.60
C ALA A 147 32.22 4.41 2.43
N VAL A 148 32.13 5.51 3.20
CA VAL A 148 33.15 6.54 3.25
C VAL A 148 33.97 6.44 4.53
N SER A 149 33.32 6.31 5.69
CA SER A 149 33.99 6.39 7.00
C SER A 149 34.88 5.18 7.31
N VAL A 150 34.47 3.96 6.96
CA VAL A 150 35.26 2.75 7.26
C VAL A 150 36.52 2.66 6.38
N PRO A 151 36.47 2.86 5.05
CA PRO A 151 37.68 2.93 4.24
C PRO A 151 38.66 4.01 4.72
N LEU A 152 38.14 5.18 5.09
CA LEU A 152 38.99 6.27 5.61
C LEU A 152 39.68 5.87 6.92
N LEU A 153 38.94 5.22 7.83
CA LEU A 153 39.53 4.68 9.07
C LEU A 153 40.66 3.68 8.80
N ILE A 154 40.48 2.80 7.82
CA ILE A 154 41.47 1.79 7.43
C ILE A 154 42.70 2.46 6.85
N VAL A 155 42.54 3.46 5.98
CA VAL A 155 43.68 4.26 5.46
C VAL A 155 44.43 4.92 6.61
N VAL A 156 43.75 5.57 7.55
CA VAL A 156 44.35 6.21 8.72
C VAL A 156 45.11 5.19 9.61
N ALA A 157 44.62 3.96 9.69
CA ALA A 157 45.28 2.90 10.47
C ALA A 157 46.52 2.33 9.78
N ILE A 158 46.54 2.21 8.45
CA ILE A 158 47.67 1.69 7.67
C ILE A 158 48.73 2.76 7.47
N PHE A 159 48.34 4.02 7.26
CA PHE A 159 49.23 5.11 6.89
C PHE A 159 50.46 5.27 7.81
N PRO A 160 50.34 5.19 9.16
CA PRO A 160 51.48 5.30 10.05
C PRO A 160 52.48 4.14 9.94
N SER A 161 52.00 2.96 9.45
CA SER A 161 52.86 1.79 9.27
C SER A 161 53.49 1.74 7.88
N ASN A 162 52.73 2.13 6.85
CA ASN A 162 53.18 2.16 5.46
C ASN A 162 52.28 3.09 4.61
N TRP A 163 52.83 4.24 4.23
CA TRP A 163 52.09 5.24 3.45
C TRP A 163 51.82 4.79 1.99
N ALA A 164 52.75 3.99 1.38
CA ALA A 164 52.55 3.54 0.00
C ALA A 164 51.38 2.55 -0.11
N ALA A 165 51.24 1.59 0.84
CA ALA A 165 50.12 0.67 0.90
C ALA A 165 48.78 1.44 1.08
N ALA A 166 48.75 2.46 1.94
CA ALA A 166 47.58 3.30 2.12
C ALA A 166 47.22 4.08 0.83
N LEU A 167 48.20 4.58 0.07
CA LEU A 167 47.97 5.26 -1.21
C LEU A 167 47.52 4.29 -2.31
N ILE A 168 48.00 3.05 -2.36
CA ILE A 168 47.53 2.02 -3.30
C ILE A 168 46.03 1.77 -3.09
N LEU A 169 45.61 1.57 -1.84
CA LEU A 169 44.20 1.39 -1.50
C LEU A 169 43.36 2.61 -1.87
N LEU A 170 43.82 3.79 -1.50
CA LEU A 170 43.14 5.06 -1.77
C LEU A 170 43.04 5.35 -3.28
N GLY A 171 44.09 5.05 -4.06
CA GLY A 171 44.14 5.27 -5.51
C GLY A 171 43.25 4.32 -6.30
N THR A 172 43.05 3.09 -5.79
CA THR A 172 42.17 2.09 -6.42
C THR A 172 40.72 2.24 -6.01
N ALA A 173 40.43 2.86 -4.86
CA ALA A 173 39.06 3.04 -4.35
C ALA A 173 38.12 3.78 -5.33
N PRO A 174 38.50 4.88 -6.00
CA PRO A 174 37.60 5.63 -6.91
C PRO A 174 37.20 4.85 -8.17
N LEU A 175 37.97 3.83 -8.56
CA LEU A 175 37.66 3.02 -9.73
C LEU A 175 36.35 2.26 -9.55
N ILE A 176 36.07 1.80 -8.34
CA ILE A 176 34.84 1.04 -8.04
C ILE A 176 33.58 1.88 -8.26
N PRO A 177 33.37 3.04 -7.59
CA PRO A 177 32.17 3.85 -7.82
C PRO A 177 32.10 4.40 -9.26
N LEU A 178 33.22 4.65 -9.92
CA LEU A 178 33.26 5.07 -11.31
C LEU A 178 32.67 4.01 -12.25
N PHE A 179 33.15 2.77 -12.17
CA PHE A 179 32.64 1.67 -12.97
C PHE A 179 31.23 1.25 -12.56
N MET A 180 30.91 1.28 -11.26
CA MET A 180 29.55 1.05 -10.78
C MET A 180 28.55 2.08 -11.34
N ALA A 181 28.94 3.33 -11.48
CA ALA A 181 28.10 4.35 -12.08
C ALA A 181 27.86 4.09 -13.58
N LEU A 182 28.91 3.66 -14.32
CA LEU A 182 28.80 3.31 -15.73
C LEU A 182 27.83 2.14 -15.97
N VAL A 183 27.95 1.07 -15.19
CA VAL A 183 27.06 -0.10 -15.28
C VAL A 183 25.65 0.21 -14.76
N GLY A 184 25.57 0.98 -13.67
CA GLY A 184 24.31 1.34 -13.01
C GLY A 184 23.38 2.19 -13.86
N MET A 185 23.89 2.96 -14.83
CA MET A 185 23.05 3.74 -15.75
C MET A 185 22.15 2.87 -16.62
N GLY A 186 22.62 1.68 -17.01
CA GLY A 186 21.80 0.70 -17.76
C GLY A 186 20.87 -0.14 -16.90
N ALA A 187 21.24 -0.39 -15.64
CA ALA A 187 20.51 -1.29 -14.75
C ALA A 187 19.12 -0.75 -14.36
N ALA A 188 18.97 0.56 -14.17
CA ALA A 188 17.70 1.18 -13.82
C ALA A 188 16.65 1.02 -14.94
N ASP A 189 17.06 1.19 -16.21
CA ASP A 189 16.17 1.04 -17.35
C ASP A 189 15.85 -0.44 -17.63
N ALA A 190 16.80 -1.34 -17.43
CA ALA A 190 16.57 -2.78 -17.53
C ALA A 190 15.57 -3.26 -16.46
N ASN A 191 15.73 -2.85 -15.21
CA ASN A 191 14.78 -3.15 -14.13
C ASN A 191 13.37 -2.64 -14.44
N ARG A 192 13.24 -1.42 -14.94
CA ARG A 192 11.95 -0.86 -15.32
C ARG A 192 11.27 -1.68 -16.41
N ARG A 193 12.00 -2.07 -17.46
CA ARG A 193 11.47 -2.93 -18.53
C ARG A 193 11.05 -4.29 -17.99
N ASN A 194 11.84 -4.89 -17.11
CA ASN A 194 11.51 -6.16 -16.46
C ASN A 194 10.24 -6.08 -15.63
N PHE A 195 10.09 -5.02 -14.83
CA PHE A 195 8.88 -4.80 -14.03
C PHE A 195 7.63 -4.64 -14.89
N LEU A 196 7.72 -3.91 -16.00
CA LEU A 196 6.60 -3.76 -16.95
C LEU A 196 6.24 -5.10 -17.62
N ALA A 197 7.23 -5.93 -17.94
CA ALA A 197 6.99 -7.26 -18.50
C ALA A 197 6.31 -8.18 -17.48
N LEU A 198 6.74 -8.15 -16.22
CA LEU A 198 6.10 -8.89 -15.13
C LEU A 198 4.64 -8.45 -14.92
N ALA A 199 4.39 -7.14 -14.87
CA ALA A 199 3.04 -6.60 -14.71
C ALA A 199 2.11 -7.02 -15.84
N ARG A 200 2.59 -7.02 -17.10
CA ARG A 200 1.84 -7.51 -18.26
C ARG A 200 1.53 -9.01 -18.14
N LEU A 201 2.54 -9.81 -17.81
CA LEU A 201 2.38 -11.26 -17.64
C LEU A 201 1.35 -11.58 -16.55
N SER A 202 1.46 -10.92 -15.40
CA SER A 202 0.54 -11.10 -14.27
C SER A 202 -0.89 -10.68 -14.62
N GLY A 203 -1.05 -9.53 -15.26
CA GLY A 203 -2.36 -9.05 -15.72
C GLY A 203 -2.99 -10.01 -16.71
N HIS A 204 -2.23 -10.43 -17.72
CA HIS A 204 -2.65 -11.38 -18.73
C HIS A 204 -3.07 -12.72 -18.14
N PHE A 205 -2.29 -13.24 -17.20
CA PHE A 205 -2.58 -14.49 -16.50
C PHE A 205 -3.88 -14.40 -15.67
N LEU A 206 -4.06 -13.33 -14.90
CA LEU A 206 -5.27 -13.12 -14.10
C LEU A 206 -6.53 -12.99 -14.96
N ASP A 207 -6.45 -12.28 -16.09
CA ASP A 207 -7.57 -12.13 -17.01
C ASP A 207 -7.98 -13.49 -17.61
N ARG A 208 -6.99 -14.33 -17.97
CA ARG A 208 -7.25 -15.67 -18.49
C ARG A 208 -7.81 -16.62 -17.42
N LEU A 209 -7.32 -16.48 -16.19
CA LEU A 209 -7.85 -17.25 -15.06
C LEU A 209 -9.33 -16.92 -14.81
N ARG A 210 -9.70 -15.63 -14.84
CA ARG A 210 -11.09 -15.19 -14.70
C ARG A 210 -11.96 -15.63 -15.88
N GLY A 211 -11.41 -15.65 -17.09
CA GLY A 211 -12.08 -16.08 -18.30
C GLY A 211 -11.97 -17.58 -18.60
N MET A 212 -11.47 -18.40 -17.66
CA MET A 212 -11.16 -19.81 -17.90
C MET A 212 -12.37 -20.62 -18.42
N GLU A 213 -13.54 -20.37 -17.86
CA GLU A 213 -14.78 -21.02 -18.27
C GLU A 213 -15.12 -20.71 -19.73
N THR A 214 -15.07 -19.44 -20.11
CA THR A 214 -15.30 -18.98 -21.49
C THR A 214 -14.27 -19.59 -22.45
N LEU A 215 -12.99 -19.57 -22.08
CA LEU A 215 -11.93 -20.17 -22.91
C LEU A 215 -12.13 -21.66 -23.13
N ARG A 216 -12.62 -22.36 -22.12
CA ARG A 216 -12.89 -23.80 -22.19
C ARG A 216 -14.11 -24.10 -23.07
N ILE A 217 -15.19 -23.32 -22.93
CA ILE A 217 -16.39 -23.46 -23.77
C ILE A 217 -16.07 -23.24 -25.26
N PHE A 218 -15.25 -22.23 -25.57
CA PHE A 218 -14.89 -21.89 -26.96
C PHE A 218 -13.66 -22.64 -27.49
N GLY A 219 -13.08 -23.59 -26.74
CA GLY A 219 -11.95 -24.40 -27.18
C GLY A 219 -10.65 -23.61 -27.48
N ARG A 220 -10.48 -22.43 -26.85
CA ARG A 220 -9.35 -21.52 -27.11
C ARG A 220 -8.13 -21.77 -26.22
N GLY A 221 -8.10 -22.84 -25.44
CA GLY A 221 -7.04 -23.11 -24.46
C GLY A 221 -5.63 -23.15 -25.05
N GLU A 222 -5.43 -23.84 -26.17
CA GLU A 222 -4.09 -23.94 -26.81
C GLU A 222 -3.58 -22.59 -27.32
N ALA A 223 -4.45 -21.78 -27.92
CA ALA A 223 -4.08 -20.44 -28.41
C ALA A 223 -3.67 -19.51 -27.24
N GLU A 224 -4.34 -19.64 -26.10
CA GLU A 224 -4.02 -18.84 -24.92
C GLU A 224 -2.75 -19.33 -24.20
N ILE A 225 -2.45 -20.63 -24.21
CA ILE A 225 -1.17 -21.17 -23.72
C ILE A 225 0.00 -20.55 -24.51
N GLU A 226 -0.12 -20.44 -25.83
CA GLU A 226 0.93 -19.82 -26.66
C GLU A 226 1.07 -18.32 -26.38
N SER A 227 -0.03 -17.62 -26.15
CA SER A 227 -0.04 -16.21 -25.73
C SER A 227 0.69 -16.00 -24.40
N ILE A 228 0.40 -16.83 -23.38
CA ILE A 228 1.07 -16.80 -22.08
C ILE A 228 2.55 -17.18 -22.23
N ARG A 229 2.88 -18.16 -23.07
CA ARG A 229 4.26 -18.57 -23.35
C ARG A 229 5.08 -17.41 -23.93
N SER A 230 4.52 -16.68 -24.90
CA SER A 230 5.17 -15.50 -25.49
C SER A 230 5.41 -14.40 -24.45
N ALA A 231 4.43 -14.09 -23.60
CA ALA A 231 4.58 -13.11 -22.53
C ALA A 231 5.61 -13.55 -21.48
N SER A 232 5.66 -14.85 -21.15
CA SER A 232 6.64 -15.44 -20.25
C SER A 232 8.05 -15.37 -20.82
N GLU A 233 8.20 -15.59 -22.13
CA GLU A 233 9.50 -15.50 -22.81
C GLU A 233 10.02 -14.05 -22.86
N ASP A 234 9.16 -13.05 -23.11
CA ASP A 234 9.55 -11.63 -22.99
C ASP A 234 10.01 -11.31 -21.56
N PHE A 235 9.26 -11.73 -20.55
CA PHE A 235 9.66 -11.55 -19.16
C PHE A 235 11.01 -12.24 -18.85
N ARG A 236 11.21 -13.47 -19.32
CA ARG A 236 12.49 -14.19 -19.16
C ARG A 236 13.65 -13.42 -19.78
N GLN A 237 13.48 -12.88 -20.98
CA GLN A 237 14.53 -12.10 -21.67
C GLN A 237 14.87 -10.83 -20.89
N ARG A 238 13.87 -10.09 -20.38
CA ARG A 238 14.10 -8.90 -19.56
C ARG A 238 14.77 -9.23 -18.23
N THR A 239 14.38 -10.34 -17.61
CA THR A 239 15.04 -10.84 -16.41
C THR A 239 16.51 -11.16 -16.65
N MET A 240 16.82 -11.81 -17.78
CA MET A 240 18.21 -12.09 -18.15
C MET A 240 19.03 -10.83 -18.45
N GLU A 241 18.44 -9.76 -19.01
CA GLU A 241 19.11 -8.45 -19.14
C GLU A 241 19.50 -7.89 -17.76
N VAL A 242 18.56 -7.92 -16.79
CA VAL A 242 18.83 -7.46 -15.41
C VAL A 242 19.92 -8.28 -14.74
N LEU A 243 19.84 -9.63 -14.85
CA LEU A 243 20.84 -10.54 -14.29
C LEU A 243 22.23 -10.33 -14.88
N ARG A 244 22.35 -10.15 -16.19
CA ARG A 244 23.64 -9.86 -16.87
C ARG A 244 24.27 -8.59 -16.31
N LEU A 245 23.50 -7.51 -16.12
CA LEU A 245 24.01 -6.27 -15.54
C LEU A 245 24.39 -6.44 -14.06
N ALA A 246 23.62 -7.22 -13.29
CA ALA A 246 23.94 -7.53 -11.90
C ALA A 246 25.25 -8.32 -11.79
N PHE A 247 25.43 -9.37 -12.59
CA PHE A 247 26.67 -10.15 -12.65
C PHE A 247 27.85 -9.32 -13.11
N LEU A 248 27.67 -8.46 -14.12
CA LEU A 248 28.71 -7.55 -14.59
C LEU A 248 29.15 -6.60 -13.48
N SER A 249 28.20 -6.02 -12.74
CA SER A 249 28.49 -5.14 -11.61
C SER A 249 29.31 -5.86 -10.53
N SER A 250 28.90 -7.08 -10.16
CA SER A 250 29.62 -7.90 -9.17
C SER A 250 31.00 -8.30 -9.66
N GLY A 251 31.12 -8.69 -10.93
CA GLY A 251 32.41 -9.06 -11.53
C GLY A 251 33.41 -7.91 -11.57
N ILE A 252 32.95 -6.70 -11.92
CA ILE A 252 33.80 -5.50 -11.91
C ILE A 252 34.28 -5.19 -10.48
N LEU A 253 33.40 -5.27 -9.52
CA LEU A 253 33.70 -5.00 -8.12
C LEU A 253 34.73 -5.99 -7.57
N GLU A 254 34.57 -7.28 -7.86
CA GLU A 254 35.51 -8.34 -7.47
C GLU A 254 36.86 -8.18 -8.17
N PHE A 255 36.87 -7.85 -9.47
CA PHE A 255 38.08 -7.61 -10.23
C PHE A 255 38.93 -6.48 -9.63
N PHE A 256 38.35 -5.30 -9.39
CA PHE A 256 39.10 -4.17 -8.83
C PHE A 256 39.54 -4.40 -7.38
N THR A 257 38.72 -5.11 -6.58
CA THR A 257 39.10 -5.51 -5.23
C THR A 257 40.31 -6.46 -5.27
N SER A 258 40.27 -7.50 -6.08
CA SER A 258 41.35 -8.47 -6.24
C SER A 258 42.62 -7.82 -6.81
N LEU A 259 42.47 -6.93 -7.80
CA LEU A 259 43.58 -6.14 -8.34
C LEU A 259 44.27 -5.29 -7.28
N SER A 260 43.48 -4.61 -6.44
CA SER A 260 44.02 -3.80 -5.35
C SER A 260 44.78 -4.62 -4.31
N ILE A 261 44.21 -5.77 -3.89
CA ILE A 261 44.87 -6.72 -2.98
C ILE A 261 46.19 -7.23 -3.60
N ALA A 262 46.16 -7.59 -4.89
CA ALA A 262 47.34 -8.06 -5.60
C ALA A 262 48.42 -6.97 -5.67
N LEU A 263 48.06 -5.72 -5.94
CA LEU A 263 49.03 -4.60 -5.93
C LEU A 263 49.67 -4.40 -4.57
N VAL A 264 48.91 -4.47 -3.48
CA VAL A 264 49.42 -4.42 -2.11
C VAL A 264 50.34 -5.60 -1.82
N ALA A 265 49.96 -6.82 -2.23
CA ALA A 265 50.77 -8.01 -2.03
C ALA A 265 52.08 -7.97 -2.80
N VAL A 266 52.04 -7.56 -4.08
CA VAL A 266 53.22 -7.39 -4.93
C VAL A 266 54.16 -6.30 -4.37
N TYR A 267 53.61 -5.16 -3.95
CA TYR A 267 54.37 -4.10 -3.31
C TYR A 267 55.12 -4.62 -2.09
N PHE A 268 54.48 -5.28 -1.15
CA PHE A 268 55.15 -5.83 0.02
C PHE A 268 56.14 -6.96 -0.33
N GLY A 269 55.80 -7.82 -1.31
CA GLY A 269 56.73 -8.85 -1.78
C GLY A 269 58.03 -8.29 -2.29
N PHE A 270 58.00 -7.30 -3.18
CA PHE A 270 59.23 -6.63 -3.67
C PHE A 270 59.93 -5.79 -2.62
N SER A 271 59.18 -5.16 -1.70
CA SER A 271 59.79 -4.47 -0.57
C SER A 271 60.55 -5.39 0.37
N TYR A 272 60.06 -6.62 0.63
CA TYR A 272 60.75 -7.62 1.42
C TYR A 272 61.97 -8.22 0.71
N LEU A 273 61.99 -8.27 -0.61
CA LEU A 273 63.14 -8.67 -1.41
C LEU A 273 64.22 -7.58 -1.50
N GLY A 274 63.93 -6.38 -0.99
CA GLY A 274 64.82 -5.25 -1.07
C GLY A 274 64.88 -4.53 -2.42
N GLU A 275 63.94 -4.88 -3.34
CA GLU A 275 63.85 -4.28 -4.68
C GLU A 275 63.10 -2.93 -4.66
N LEU A 276 62.27 -2.68 -3.65
CA LEU A 276 61.54 -1.44 -3.44
C LEU A 276 61.89 -0.86 -2.07
N ASP A 277 62.47 0.33 -2.06
CA ASP A 277 62.88 1.03 -0.83
C ASP A 277 62.10 2.35 -0.67
N PHE A 278 60.76 2.26 -0.66
CA PHE A 278 59.90 3.40 -0.41
C PHE A 278 58.60 2.98 0.28
N GLY A 279 57.88 3.92 0.85
CA GLY A 279 56.57 3.68 1.43
C GLY A 279 56.57 3.38 2.92
N HIS A 280 57.71 3.12 3.50
CA HIS A 280 57.92 2.96 4.95
C HIS A 280 58.63 4.19 5.54
N TYR A 281 58.54 4.35 6.83
CA TYR A 281 59.33 5.30 7.59
C TYR A 281 60.63 4.62 8.05
N ASP A 282 61.59 5.34 8.56
CA ASP A 282 62.98 4.91 8.88
C ASP A 282 63.18 3.54 9.59
N THR A 283 62.10 2.88 9.97
CA THR A 283 62.11 1.56 10.62
C THR A 283 62.12 0.34 9.67
N GLY A 284 62.16 0.60 8.35
CA GLY A 284 62.05 -0.49 7.35
C GLY A 284 60.65 -1.10 7.24
N VAL A 285 60.50 -2.09 6.33
CA VAL A 285 59.24 -2.83 6.14
C VAL A 285 59.14 -3.96 7.14
N THR A 286 58.20 -3.87 8.08
CA THR A 286 57.95 -4.96 9.06
C THR A 286 56.92 -5.94 8.53
N LEU A 287 57.02 -7.22 8.92
CA LEU A 287 56.09 -8.26 8.55
C LEU A 287 54.66 -7.93 9.04
N ALA A 288 54.56 -7.33 10.25
CA ALA A 288 53.30 -6.86 10.78
C ALA A 288 52.63 -5.80 9.91
N ALA A 289 53.41 -4.84 9.32
CA ALA A 289 52.86 -3.85 8.43
C ALA A 289 52.25 -4.48 7.14
N GLY A 290 52.97 -5.48 6.58
CA GLY A 290 52.49 -6.23 5.42
C GLY A 290 51.20 -7.02 5.71
N PHE A 291 51.17 -7.77 6.80
CA PHE A 291 49.97 -8.52 7.21
C PHE A 291 48.80 -7.59 7.56
N LEU A 292 49.07 -6.48 8.27
CA LEU A 292 48.03 -5.51 8.58
C LEU A 292 47.36 -4.97 7.29
N ALA A 293 48.17 -4.53 6.32
CA ALA A 293 47.67 -4.00 5.07
C ALA A 293 46.89 -5.08 4.25
N LEU A 294 47.42 -6.32 4.17
CA LEU A 294 46.80 -7.41 3.43
C LEU A 294 45.50 -7.88 4.06
N ILE A 295 45.41 -7.95 5.39
CA ILE A 295 44.19 -8.34 6.11
C ILE A 295 43.13 -7.22 5.98
N LEU A 296 43.53 -5.96 6.03
CA LEU A 296 42.61 -4.83 5.93
C LEU A 296 42.17 -4.50 4.48
N ALA A 297 42.92 -4.91 3.46
CA ALA A 297 42.59 -4.62 2.06
C ALA A 297 41.20 -5.15 1.64
N PRO A 298 40.79 -6.39 1.90
CA PRO A 298 39.43 -6.86 1.64
C PRO A 298 38.37 -6.05 2.40
N GLU A 299 38.62 -5.77 3.68
CA GLU A 299 37.71 -5.05 4.57
C GLU A 299 37.57 -3.56 4.17
N PHE A 300 38.56 -2.98 3.50
CA PHE A 300 38.52 -1.65 2.93
C PHE A 300 37.46 -1.54 1.83
N PHE A 301 37.31 -2.55 0.98
CA PHE A 301 36.35 -2.58 -0.12
C PHE A 301 34.98 -3.10 0.28
N GLN A 302 34.85 -3.82 1.41
CA GLN A 302 33.60 -4.44 1.82
C GLN A 302 32.44 -3.42 1.96
N PRO A 303 32.59 -2.24 2.58
CA PRO A 303 31.51 -1.26 2.67
C PRO A 303 31.03 -0.72 1.32
N LEU A 304 31.93 -0.63 0.33
CA LEU A 304 31.60 -0.23 -1.05
C LEU A 304 30.83 -1.34 -1.77
N ARG A 305 31.23 -2.58 -1.54
CA ARG A 305 30.55 -3.79 -2.05
C ARG A 305 29.11 -3.86 -1.51
N ASP A 306 28.94 -3.71 -0.20
CA ASP A 306 27.63 -3.70 0.46
C ASP A 306 26.75 -2.56 -0.07
N LEU A 307 27.31 -1.37 -0.27
CA LEU A 307 26.59 -0.24 -0.85
C LEU A 307 26.09 -0.55 -2.27
N GLY A 308 26.91 -1.24 -3.08
CA GLY A 308 26.53 -1.71 -4.41
C GLY A 308 25.37 -2.69 -4.36
N THR A 309 25.41 -3.64 -3.44
CA THR A 309 24.33 -4.62 -3.23
C THR A 309 23.03 -3.93 -2.81
N PHE A 310 23.10 -2.95 -1.90
CA PHE A 310 21.91 -2.22 -1.44
C PHE A 310 21.43 -1.13 -2.40
N TYR A 311 22.10 -0.90 -3.53
CA TYR A 311 21.65 0.07 -4.52
C TYR A 311 20.29 -0.27 -5.12
N HIS A 312 19.98 -1.57 -5.24
CA HIS A 312 18.66 -2.03 -5.68
C HIS A 312 17.54 -1.61 -4.72
N ALA A 313 17.80 -1.64 -3.41
CA ALA A 313 16.85 -1.17 -2.40
C ALA A 313 16.52 0.34 -2.57
N LYS A 314 17.51 1.15 -2.97
CA LYS A 314 17.25 2.55 -3.33
C LYS A 314 16.34 2.67 -4.55
N ALA A 315 16.58 1.86 -5.60
CA ALA A 315 15.76 1.91 -6.81
C ALA A 315 14.31 1.52 -6.53
N GLN A 316 14.08 0.45 -5.75
CA GLN A 316 12.75 0.01 -5.30
C GLN A 316 12.07 1.10 -4.47
N ALA A 317 12.75 1.66 -3.47
CA ALA A 317 12.21 2.72 -2.63
C ALA A 317 11.84 3.98 -3.42
N VAL A 318 12.61 4.36 -4.45
CA VAL A 318 12.28 5.49 -5.33
C VAL A 318 11.04 5.19 -6.16
N GLY A 319 10.87 3.96 -6.66
CA GLY A 319 9.67 3.52 -7.36
C GLY A 319 8.42 3.57 -6.46
N ALA A 320 8.52 3.02 -5.25
CA ALA A 320 7.46 3.06 -4.24
C ALA A 320 7.11 4.51 -3.83
N ALA A 321 8.14 5.35 -3.64
CA ALA A 321 7.95 6.75 -3.29
C ALA A 321 7.20 7.55 -4.36
N ASP A 322 7.35 7.22 -5.64
CA ASP A 322 6.62 7.90 -6.72
C ASP A 322 5.11 7.64 -6.63
N SER A 323 4.72 6.40 -6.43
CA SER A 323 3.31 6.02 -6.23
C SER A 323 2.72 6.62 -4.94
N LEU A 324 3.45 6.48 -3.83
CA LEU A 324 3.01 6.96 -2.52
C LEU A 324 2.91 8.50 -2.49
N LYS A 325 3.92 9.20 -3.01
CA LYS A 325 3.91 10.66 -3.06
C LYS A 325 2.81 11.17 -3.97
N THR A 326 2.61 10.58 -5.15
CA THR A 326 1.52 10.92 -6.05
C THR A 326 0.17 10.75 -5.36
N PHE A 327 -0.03 9.65 -4.64
CA PHE A 327 -1.23 9.42 -3.83
C PHE A 327 -1.38 10.48 -2.73
N MET A 328 -0.32 10.77 -1.99
CA MET A 328 -0.34 11.73 -0.88
C MET A 328 -0.57 13.18 -1.34
N GLU A 329 -0.17 13.54 -2.55
CA GLU A 329 -0.32 14.88 -3.11
C GLU A 329 -1.59 15.04 -3.97
N THR A 330 -2.27 13.95 -4.34
CA THR A 330 -3.52 14.03 -5.11
C THR A 330 -4.55 14.82 -4.28
N PRO A 331 -5.12 15.91 -4.81
CA PRO A 331 -6.16 16.64 -4.11
C PRO A 331 -7.34 15.73 -3.80
N LEU A 332 -7.75 15.67 -2.54
CA LEU A 332 -8.98 15.02 -2.14
C LEU A 332 -10.09 16.05 -2.20
N ALA A 333 -11.12 15.76 -2.96
CA ALA A 333 -12.36 16.50 -2.84
C ALA A 333 -12.95 16.14 -1.47
N HIS A 334 -12.98 17.08 -0.54
CA HIS A 334 -13.61 16.89 0.76
C HIS A 334 -15.05 17.38 0.66
N PRO A 335 -16.02 16.46 0.55
CA PRO A 335 -17.43 16.84 0.41
C PRO A 335 -17.99 17.48 1.67
N GLN A 336 -17.49 17.10 2.85
CA GLN A 336 -17.91 17.63 4.14
C GLN A 336 -16.70 18.01 5.00
N ARG A 337 -16.75 19.17 5.64
CA ARG A 337 -15.76 19.67 6.61
C ARG A 337 -16.39 20.40 7.79
N GLY A 338 -17.71 20.36 7.88
CA GLY A 338 -18.45 21.09 8.90
C GLY A 338 -18.28 20.47 10.29
N GLU A 339 -18.61 21.26 11.29
CA GLU A 339 -18.61 20.89 12.70
C GLU A 339 -20.03 20.88 13.30
N ALA A 340 -21.05 21.30 12.53
CA ALA A 340 -22.42 21.31 12.98
C ALA A 340 -22.94 19.89 13.23
N GLU A 341 -23.70 19.71 14.29
CA GLU A 341 -24.30 18.43 14.65
C GLU A 341 -25.83 18.49 14.51
N LEU A 342 -26.44 17.38 14.15
CA LEU A 342 -27.88 17.21 14.21
C LEU A 342 -28.26 16.79 15.65
N ALA A 343 -29.17 17.54 16.25
CA ALA A 343 -29.52 17.36 17.65
C ALA A 343 -30.49 16.20 17.93
N SER A 344 -31.19 15.68 16.92
CA SER A 344 -32.24 14.65 17.06
C SER A 344 -32.12 13.58 16.00
N THR A 345 -32.52 12.35 16.35
CA THR A 345 -32.67 11.20 15.44
C THR A 345 -34.03 11.16 14.74
N ASP A 346 -34.83 12.24 14.83
CA ASP A 346 -36.10 12.33 14.12
C ASP A 346 -35.90 12.32 12.60
N PRO A 347 -36.92 11.95 11.83
CA PRO A 347 -36.88 12.03 10.37
C PRO A 347 -36.44 13.41 9.88
N VAL A 348 -35.58 13.44 8.86
CA VAL A 348 -35.01 14.69 8.31
C VAL A 348 -35.71 15.13 7.03
N ALA A 349 -35.83 16.46 6.84
CA ALA A 349 -36.18 17.04 5.55
C ALA A 349 -34.90 17.26 4.71
N ILE A 350 -35.01 17.05 3.40
CA ILE A 350 -33.93 17.25 2.43
C ILE A 350 -34.36 18.26 1.38
N GLU A 351 -33.54 19.27 1.14
CA GLU A 351 -33.77 20.30 0.14
C GLU A 351 -32.55 20.43 -0.76
N ALA A 352 -32.75 20.40 -2.06
CA ALA A 352 -31.71 20.59 -3.06
C ALA A 352 -32.10 21.71 -4.03
N GLU A 353 -31.19 22.68 -4.20
CA GLU A 353 -31.34 23.81 -5.12
C GLU A 353 -30.11 23.95 -6.01
N GLU A 354 -30.32 23.90 -7.35
CA GLU A 354 -29.24 23.96 -8.34
C GLU A 354 -28.08 23.03 -8.00
N LEU A 355 -28.39 21.82 -7.54
CA LEU A 355 -27.40 20.85 -7.08
C LEU A 355 -26.70 20.18 -8.25
N PHE A 356 -25.38 20.35 -8.35
CA PHE A 356 -24.51 19.64 -9.29
C PHE A 356 -23.57 18.71 -8.51
N ILE A 357 -23.63 17.42 -8.78
CA ILE A 357 -22.80 16.41 -8.14
C ILE A 357 -21.58 16.15 -9.02
N THR A 358 -20.38 16.20 -8.43
CA THR A 358 -19.13 16.06 -9.16
C THR A 358 -18.34 14.81 -8.72
N SER A 359 -17.68 14.17 -9.69
CA SER A 359 -16.73 13.10 -9.37
C SER A 359 -15.49 13.68 -8.70
N PRO A 360 -14.64 12.81 -8.06
CA PRO A 360 -13.36 13.23 -7.50
C PRO A 360 -12.42 13.90 -8.51
N GLU A 361 -12.57 13.60 -9.81
CA GLU A 361 -11.80 14.20 -10.90
C GLU A 361 -12.43 15.51 -11.43
N GLY A 362 -13.53 15.98 -10.82
CA GLY A 362 -14.21 17.22 -11.18
C GLY A 362 -15.20 17.12 -12.34
N LYS A 363 -15.53 15.90 -12.81
CA LYS A 363 -16.55 15.71 -13.84
C LYS A 363 -17.94 15.76 -13.20
N THR A 364 -18.88 16.49 -13.79
CA THR A 364 -20.29 16.49 -13.38
C THR A 364 -20.92 15.12 -13.65
N LEU A 365 -21.49 14.50 -12.62
CA LEU A 365 -22.17 13.20 -12.64
C LEU A 365 -23.69 13.36 -12.73
N ALA A 366 -24.23 14.40 -12.08
CA ALA A 366 -25.65 14.73 -12.10
C ALA A 366 -25.82 16.22 -11.80
N GLY A 367 -26.90 16.83 -12.31
CA GLY A 367 -27.31 18.22 -12.07
C GLY A 367 -27.64 18.98 -13.36
N PRO A 368 -28.35 20.12 -13.22
CA PRO A 368 -28.91 20.66 -11.97
C PRO A 368 -30.05 19.79 -11.42
N LEU A 369 -30.05 19.55 -10.12
CA LEU A 369 -31.13 18.87 -9.41
C LEU A 369 -31.83 19.87 -8.48
N ASN A 370 -33.17 19.92 -8.56
CA ASN A 370 -34.02 20.72 -7.71
C ASN A 370 -35.12 19.79 -7.15
N PHE A 371 -35.11 19.56 -5.84
CA PHE A 371 -36.13 18.73 -5.19
C PHE A 371 -36.25 19.06 -3.70
N THR A 372 -37.40 18.71 -3.14
CA THR A 372 -37.64 18.72 -1.68
C THR A 372 -38.25 17.39 -1.26
N LEU A 373 -37.71 16.80 -0.20
CA LEU A 373 -38.22 15.61 0.46
C LEU A 373 -38.55 15.98 1.91
N PRO A 374 -39.82 16.18 2.26
CA PRO A 374 -40.24 16.45 3.64
C PRO A 374 -39.88 15.34 4.60
N ALA A 375 -39.71 15.69 5.88
CA ALA A 375 -39.42 14.76 6.93
C ALA A 375 -40.47 13.63 7.02
N GLY A 376 -40.02 12.37 7.11
CA GLY A 376 -40.85 11.20 7.20
C GLY A 376 -41.50 10.76 5.88
N GLN A 377 -41.26 11.43 4.77
CA GLN A 377 -41.74 11.01 3.46
C GLN A 377 -40.80 10.00 2.79
N ARG A 378 -41.39 9.21 1.88
CA ARG A 378 -40.72 8.16 1.11
C ARG A 378 -40.67 8.56 -0.36
N ALA A 379 -39.46 8.71 -0.88
CA ALA A 379 -39.22 9.02 -2.29
C ALA A 379 -38.60 7.82 -3.01
N VAL A 380 -39.01 7.61 -4.25
CA VAL A 380 -38.37 6.64 -5.15
C VAL A 380 -37.74 7.37 -6.32
N LEU A 381 -36.51 7.04 -6.63
CA LEU A 381 -35.77 7.56 -7.77
C LEU A 381 -35.62 6.47 -8.83
N VAL A 382 -36.29 6.64 -9.97
CA VAL A 382 -36.30 5.71 -11.10
C VAL A 382 -35.58 6.32 -12.30
N GLY A 383 -35.11 5.49 -13.23
CA GLY A 383 -34.45 5.94 -14.46
C GLY A 383 -33.47 4.91 -14.99
N ARG A 384 -32.97 5.12 -16.21
CA ARG A 384 -32.02 4.22 -16.87
C ARG A 384 -30.70 4.11 -16.10
N SER A 385 -29.98 3.00 -16.30
CA SER A 385 -28.62 2.86 -15.75
C SER A 385 -27.73 3.99 -16.26
N GLY A 386 -26.88 4.53 -15.37
CA GLY A 386 -26.00 5.65 -15.70
C GLY A 386 -26.65 7.04 -15.64
N SER A 387 -27.94 7.15 -15.28
CA SER A 387 -28.60 8.48 -15.18
C SER A 387 -28.16 9.33 -13.97
N GLY A 388 -27.31 8.81 -13.07
CA GLY A 388 -26.78 9.56 -11.92
C GLY A 388 -27.46 9.24 -10.57
N LYS A 389 -28.32 8.23 -10.48
CA LYS A 389 -29.07 7.86 -9.26
C LYS A 389 -28.17 7.55 -8.06
N SER A 390 -27.22 6.63 -8.22
CA SER A 390 -26.27 6.28 -7.16
C SER A 390 -25.33 7.45 -6.81
N SER A 391 -25.12 8.42 -7.74
CA SER A 391 -24.37 9.63 -7.45
C SER A 391 -25.09 10.52 -6.45
N LEU A 392 -26.42 10.62 -6.55
CA LEU A 392 -27.24 11.35 -5.57
C LEU A 392 -27.18 10.70 -4.19
N LEU A 393 -27.31 9.38 -4.11
CA LEU A 393 -27.17 8.66 -2.84
C LEU A 393 -25.78 8.86 -2.22
N ASN A 394 -24.73 8.81 -3.03
CA ASN A 394 -23.36 9.05 -2.57
C ASN A 394 -23.13 10.52 -2.13
N ALA A 395 -23.77 11.48 -2.76
CA ALA A 395 -23.72 12.88 -2.33
C ALA A 395 -24.42 13.07 -0.98
N LEU A 396 -25.63 12.50 -0.81
CA LEU A 396 -26.36 12.49 0.47
C LEU A 396 -25.59 11.78 1.58
N SER A 397 -24.85 10.72 1.25
CA SER A 397 -23.96 10.04 2.21
C SER A 397 -22.69 10.84 2.56
N GLY A 398 -22.47 11.99 1.90
CA GLY A 398 -21.28 12.82 2.10
C GLY A 398 -20.02 12.24 1.46
N PHE A 399 -20.14 11.37 0.46
CA PHE A 399 -19.00 10.72 -0.23
C PHE A 399 -18.62 11.41 -1.55
N LEU A 400 -19.52 12.21 -2.13
CA LEU A 400 -19.26 13.01 -3.34
C LEU A 400 -19.41 14.49 -3.06
N SER A 401 -18.56 15.27 -3.71
CA SER A 401 -18.64 16.74 -3.68
C SER A 401 -19.77 17.25 -4.56
N TYR A 402 -20.31 18.41 -4.20
CA TYR A 402 -21.36 19.06 -4.97
C TYR A 402 -21.20 20.58 -5.00
N GLN A 403 -21.84 21.19 -5.97
CA GLN A 403 -22.04 22.64 -6.10
C GLN A 403 -23.53 22.92 -6.00
N GLY A 404 -23.91 24.16 -5.69
CA GLY A 404 -25.28 24.51 -5.35
C GLY A 404 -25.55 24.31 -3.86
N SER A 405 -26.79 24.04 -3.49
CA SER A 405 -27.23 23.84 -2.10
C SER A 405 -27.85 22.45 -1.92
N LEU A 406 -27.46 21.79 -0.81
CA LEU A 406 -28.05 20.54 -0.33
C LEU A 406 -28.19 20.64 1.19
N ARG A 407 -29.43 20.85 1.65
CA ARG A 407 -29.72 21.11 3.06
C ARG A 407 -30.44 19.93 3.72
N ILE A 408 -30.05 19.66 4.95
CA ILE A 408 -30.69 18.68 5.83
C ILE A 408 -31.27 19.45 7.02
N ASN A 409 -32.60 19.46 7.14
CA ASN A 409 -33.30 20.28 8.15
C ASN A 409 -32.86 21.76 8.12
N GLY A 410 -32.65 22.31 6.94
CA GLY A 410 -32.19 23.68 6.73
C GLY A 410 -30.69 23.93 6.89
N ILE A 411 -29.90 22.96 7.40
CA ILE A 411 -28.44 23.05 7.54
C ILE A 411 -27.79 22.51 6.25
N GLU A 412 -26.86 23.27 5.69
CA GLU A 412 -26.11 22.81 4.51
C GLU A 412 -25.30 21.55 4.82
N LEU A 413 -25.41 20.50 4.00
CA LEU A 413 -24.77 19.20 4.27
C LEU A 413 -23.25 19.32 4.44
N ARG A 414 -22.58 20.23 3.72
CA ARG A 414 -21.14 20.45 3.83
C ARG A 414 -20.74 21.05 5.19
N ASP A 415 -21.66 21.67 5.91
CA ASP A 415 -21.44 22.29 7.22
C ASP A 415 -21.70 21.30 8.37
N LEU A 416 -22.32 20.15 8.10
CA LEU A 416 -22.50 19.07 9.06
C LEU A 416 -21.19 18.29 9.28
N SER A 417 -20.94 17.91 10.54
CA SER A 417 -19.89 16.97 10.88
C SER A 417 -20.14 15.62 10.20
N PRO A 418 -19.15 15.06 9.44
CA PRO A 418 -19.31 13.76 8.79
C PRO A 418 -19.65 12.62 9.75
N GLU A 419 -19.10 12.68 10.97
CA GLU A 419 -19.35 11.65 11.99
C GLU A 419 -20.76 11.77 12.56
N SER A 420 -21.22 12.98 12.83
CA SER A 420 -22.59 13.24 13.29
C SER A 420 -23.58 12.82 12.20
N TRP A 421 -23.40 13.27 10.95
CA TRP A 421 -24.32 12.95 9.86
C TRP A 421 -24.44 11.44 9.64
N ARG A 422 -23.34 10.69 9.60
CA ARG A 422 -23.38 9.23 9.36
C ARG A 422 -24.11 8.45 10.44
N LYS A 423 -24.17 8.93 11.66
CA LYS A 423 -24.97 8.31 12.73
C LYS A 423 -26.47 8.38 12.44
N HIS A 424 -26.90 9.35 11.64
CA HIS A 424 -28.30 9.52 11.22
C HIS A 424 -28.66 8.78 9.91
N LEU A 425 -27.68 8.07 9.31
CA LEU A 425 -27.87 7.33 8.05
C LEU A 425 -27.96 5.83 8.29
N SER A 426 -28.84 5.19 7.55
CA SER A 426 -28.78 3.75 7.27
C SER A 426 -28.73 3.53 5.77
N TRP A 427 -27.99 2.51 5.37
CA TRP A 427 -27.70 2.22 3.97
C TRP A 427 -27.88 0.74 3.65
N VAL A 428 -28.62 0.44 2.57
CA VAL A 428 -28.66 -0.87 1.93
C VAL A 428 -28.32 -0.70 0.46
N GLY A 429 -27.20 -1.31 0.04
CA GLY A 429 -26.72 -1.22 -1.34
C GLY A 429 -27.14 -2.43 -2.18
N GLN A 430 -26.90 -2.34 -3.48
CA GLN A 430 -27.18 -3.38 -4.47
C GLN A 430 -26.45 -4.69 -4.20
N ASN A 431 -25.17 -4.61 -3.80
CA ASN A 431 -24.33 -5.76 -3.50
C ASN A 431 -23.98 -5.78 -2.01
N PRO A 432 -24.44 -6.78 -1.24
CA PRO A 432 -24.16 -6.84 0.19
C PRO A 432 -22.68 -7.09 0.45
N GLN A 433 -22.04 -6.19 1.20
CA GLN A 433 -20.67 -6.33 1.64
C GLN A 433 -20.64 -6.82 3.08
N LEU A 434 -20.20 -8.05 3.28
CA LEU A 434 -20.05 -8.65 4.59
C LEU A 434 -18.55 -8.90 4.85
N PRO A 435 -17.89 -8.08 5.72
CA PRO A 435 -16.53 -8.34 6.15
C PRO A 435 -16.34 -9.74 6.73
N ALA A 436 -15.10 -10.26 6.66
CA ALA A 436 -14.72 -11.55 7.22
C ALA A 436 -14.81 -11.52 8.76
N ALA A 437 -15.99 -11.84 9.29
CA ALA A 437 -16.34 -11.87 10.71
C ALA A 437 -17.53 -12.80 10.91
N THR A 438 -18.09 -12.90 12.11
CA THR A 438 -19.34 -13.64 12.33
C THR A 438 -20.55 -12.88 11.75
N LEU A 439 -21.67 -13.56 11.55
CA LEU A 439 -22.91 -12.91 11.14
C LEU A 439 -23.35 -11.88 12.20
N ARG A 440 -23.23 -12.21 13.49
CA ARG A 440 -23.44 -11.31 14.63
C ARG A 440 -22.63 -10.03 14.48
N ASP A 441 -21.30 -10.14 14.33
CA ASP A 441 -20.42 -9.00 14.20
C ASP A 441 -20.75 -8.13 12.99
N ASN A 442 -21.17 -8.77 11.90
CA ASN A 442 -21.61 -8.06 10.70
C ASN A 442 -22.85 -7.21 10.91
N VAL A 443 -23.81 -7.66 11.70
CA VAL A 443 -25.00 -6.86 12.03
C VAL A 443 -24.66 -5.78 13.05
N LEU A 444 -23.86 -6.11 14.06
CA LEU A 444 -23.43 -5.17 15.10
C LEU A 444 -22.49 -4.07 14.59
N LEU A 445 -21.96 -4.13 13.36
CA LEU A 445 -21.20 -3.02 12.76
C LEU A 445 -21.97 -1.70 12.75
N ALA A 446 -23.31 -1.75 12.65
CA ALA A 446 -24.13 -0.53 12.68
C ALA A 446 -24.21 0.08 14.07
N ARG A 447 -24.27 -0.77 15.11
CA ARG A 447 -24.33 -0.35 16.51
C ARG A 447 -23.70 -1.43 17.41
N PRO A 448 -22.38 -1.29 17.74
CA PRO A 448 -21.64 -2.29 18.52
C PRO A 448 -22.16 -2.51 19.94
N ASP A 449 -22.85 -1.53 20.52
CA ASP A 449 -23.41 -1.53 21.86
C ASP A 449 -24.87 -1.96 21.93
N ALA A 450 -25.45 -2.44 20.82
CA ALA A 450 -26.81 -2.94 20.79
C ALA A 450 -26.99 -4.16 21.69
N SER A 451 -28.12 -4.21 22.40
CA SER A 451 -28.47 -5.33 23.25
C SER A 451 -28.81 -6.58 22.41
N GLU A 452 -28.73 -7.77 23.03
CA GLU A 452 -29.11 -9.02 22.38
C GLU A 452 -30.57 -9.03 21.91
N GLN A 453 -31.45 -8.35 22.63
CA GLN A 453 -32.86 -8.21 22.25
C GLN A 453 -33.04 -7.37 20.99
N GLU A 454 -32.28 -6.26 20.87
CA GLU A 454 -32.31 -5.41 19.67
C GLU A 454 -31.70 -6.12 18.47
N LEU A 455 -30.60 -6.85 18.68
CA LEU A 455 -30.00 -7.69 17.64
C LEU A 455 -30.98 -8.73 17.13
N GLN A 456 -31.63 -9.47 18.05
CA GLN A 456 -32.62 -10.50 17.67
C GLN A 456 -33.82 -9.88 16.93
N ALA A 457 -34.30 -8.73 17.39
CA ALA A 457 -35.40 -8.04 16.71
C ALA A 457 -35.00 -7.59 15.28
N ALA A 458 -33.74 -7.12 15.09
CA ALA A 458 -33.25 -6.76 13.76
C ALA A 458 -33.13 -7.98 12.83
N LEU A 459 -32.67 -9.11 13.36
CA LEU A 459 -32.58 -10.39 12.62
C LEU A 459 -33.99 -10.91 12.23
N ASP A 460 -34.96 -10.83 13.14
CA ASP A 460 -36.34 -11.26 12.89
C ASP A 460 -37.02 -10.37 11.84
N ASN A 461 -36.89 -9.05 11.99
CA ASN A 461 -37.48 -8.07 11.07
C ASN A 461 -36.89 -8.18 9.64
N ALA A 462 -35.64 -8.60 9.52
CA ALA A 462 -34.98 -8.80 8.22
C ALA A 462 -35.10 -10.24 7.71
N TRP A 463 -35.91 -11.09 8.36
CA TRP A 463 -36.09 -12.49 8.00
C TRP A 463 -34.82 -13.34 8.01
N VAL A 464 -33.79 -12.89 8.75
CA VAL A 464 -32.52 -13.63 8.91
C VAL A 464 -32.75 -14.89 9.75
N SER A 465 -33.58 -14.79 10.78
CA SER A 465 -33.93 -15.90 11.68
C SER A 465 -34.52 -17.12 10.94
N GLU A 466 -35.09 -16.95 9.76
CA GLU A 466 -35.60 -18.01 8.92
C GLU A 466 -34.52 -19.04 8.51
N PHE A 467 -33.33 -18.60 8.21
CA PHE A 467 -32.25 -19.47 7.75
C PHE A 467 -31.15 -19.69 8.80
N LEU A 468 -31.16 -18.99 9.94
CA LEU A 468 -30.17 -19.21 11.02
C LEU A 468 -30.05 -20.67 11.47
N PRO A 469 -31.18 -21.46 11.62
CA PRO A 469 -31.09 -22.87 11.99
C PRO A 469 -30.36 -23.75 10.97
N LEU A 470 -30.20 -23.29 9.73
CA LEU A 470 -29.47 -24.00 8.69
C LEU A 470 -27.94 -23.74 8.74
N LEU A 471 -27.51 -22.76 9.54
CA LEU A 471 -26.12 -22.41 9.68
C LEU A 471 -25.48 -23.20 10.84
N PRO A 472 -24.20 -23.66 10.68
CA PRO A 472 -23.54 -24.54 11.66
C PRO A 472 -23.43 -23.97 13.09
N GLN A 473 -23.34 -22.64 13.22
CA GLN A 473 -23.19 -21.95 14.50
C GLN A 473 -24.24 -20.84 14.66
N GLY A 474 -25.38 -20.92 13.93
CA GLY A 474 -26.40 -19.89 13.98
C GLY A 474 -25.84 -18.49 13.69
N VAL A 475 -26.14 -17.54 14.57
CA VAL A 475 -25.69 -16.14 14.44
C VAL A 475 -24.16 -15.96 14.55
N ASP A 476 -23.45 -16.89 15.19
CA ASP A 476 -22.01 -16.85 15.36
C ASP A 476 -21.25 -17.55 14.21
N THR A 477 -21.97 -17.95 13.16
CA THR A 477 -21.37 -18.52 11.95
C THR A 477 -20.45 -17.51 11.28
N PRO A 478 -19.16 -17.86 11.03
CA PRO A 478 -18.25 -17.03 10.26
C PRO A 478 -18.73 -16.88 8.83
N VAL A 479 -18.96 -15.65 8.40
CA VAL A 479 -19.22 -15.28 7.01
C VAL A 479 -17.90 -14.74 6.47
N GLY A 480 -17.28 -15.50 5.54
CA GLY A 480 -15.98 -15.18 4.98
C GLY A 480 -16.06 -14.15 3.84
N ASP A 481 -14.92 -13.99 3.14
CA ASP A 481 -14.81 -13.11 1.98
C ASP A 481 -15.99 -13.32 1.02
N GLN A 482 -16.68 -12.24 0.70
CA GLN A 482 -17.82 -12.17 -0.21
C GLN A 482 -19.03 -13.04 0.22
N ALA A 483 -19.23 -13.26 1.53
CA ALA A 483 -20.32 -14.07 2.06
C ALA A 483 -20.36 -15.52 1.50
N ALA A 484 -19.19 -16.13 1.29
CA ALA A 484 -19.00 -17.40 0.59
C ALA A 484 -19.85 -18.60 1.10
N ARG A 485 -20.55 -18.42 2.22
CA ARG A 485 -21.43 -19.44 2.83
C ARG A 485 -22.90 -19.07 2.80
N LEU A 486 -23.22 -17.89 2.31
CA LEU A 486 -24.60 -17.41 2.20
C LEU A 486 -24.99 -17.26 0.73
N SER A 487 -26.29 -17.50 0.41
CA SER A 487 -26.80 -17.06 -0.88
C SER A 487 -26.82 -15.52 -0.97
N VAL A 488 -26.90 -14.96 -2.18
CA VAL A 488 -26.99 -13.49 -2.37
C VAL A 488 -28.17 -12.92 -1.58
N GLY A 489 -29.34 -13.59 -1.61
CA GLY A 489 -30.51 -13.16 -0.85
C GLY A 489 -30.32 -13.25 0.66
N GLN A 490 -29.63 -14.27 1.18
CA GLN A 490 -29.29 -14.36 2.60
C GLN A 490 -28.33 -13.24 3.03
N ALA A 491 -27.30 -12.98 2.22
CA ALA A 491 -26.36 -11.89 2.47
C ALA A 491 -27.06 -10.53 2.45
N GLN A 492 -28.00 -10.31 1.54
CA GLN A 492 -28.80 -9.09 1.47
C GLN A 492 -29.66 -8.92 2.73
N ARG A 493 -30.33 -9.98 3.20
CA ARG A 493 -31.12 -9.95 4.45
C ARG A 493 -30.24 -9.59 5.66
N VAL A 494 -28.98 -10.05 5.73
CA VAL A 494 -28.02 -9.64 6.76
C VAL A 494 -27.69 -8.14 6.65
N ALA A 495 -27.50 -7.62 5.43
CA ALA A 495 -27.29 -6.18 5.22
C ALA A 495 -28.51 -5.33 5.62
N VAL A 496 -29.72 -5.85 5.38
CA VAL A 496 -30.98 -5.23 5.85
C VAL A 496 -31.04 -5.26 7.38
N ALA A 497 -30.75 -6.39 8.04
CA ALA A 497 -30.71 -6.48 9.50
C ALA A 497 -29.75 -5.46 10.10
N ARG A 498 -28.57 -5.28 9.49
CA ARG A 498 -27.60 -4.24 9.86
C ARG A 498 -28.22 -2.84 9.77
N ALA A 499 -28.92 -2.54 8.68
CA ALA A 499 -29.55 -1.23 8.49
C ALA A 499 -30.71 -0.99 9.48
N LEU A 500 -31.49 -2.03 9.81
CA LEU A 500 -32.61 -1.95 10.76
C LEU A 500 -32.16 -1.85 12.23
N LEU A 501 -30.96 -2.32 12.57
CA LEU A 501 -30.39 -2.21 13.91
C LEU A 501 -30.03 -0.77 14.29
N ASN A 502 -29.73 0.07 13.29
CA ASN A 502 -29.36 1.47 13.50
C ASN A 502 -30.60 2.38 13.45
N PRO A 503 -31.00 3.02 14.55
CA PRO A 503 -32.02 4.07 14.50
C PRO A 503 -31.51 5.20 13.61
N CYS A 504 -32.15 5.45 12.48
CA CYS A 504 -31.69 6.45 11.54
C CYS A 504 -32.77 7.49 11.22
N SER A 505 -32.32 8.67 10.85
CA SER A 505 -33.20 9.76 10.38
C SER A 505 -33.45 9.67 8.88
N LEU A 506 -32.50 9.08 8.14
CA LEU A 506 -32.57 8.88 6.69
C LEU A 506 -32.13 7.46 6.31
N LEU A 507 -33.03 6.76 5.62
CA LEU A 507 -32.77 5.44 5.03
C LEU A 507 -32.49 5.58 3.54
N LEU A 508 -31.31 5.18 3.10
CA LEU A 508 -30.89 5.18 1.71
C LEU A 508 -30.84 3.75 1.17
N LEU A 509 -31.55 3.49 0.09
CA LEU A 509 -31.69 2.17 -0.53
C LEU A 509 -31.22 2.25 -2.00
N ASP A 510 -30.20 1.51 -2.37
CA ASP A 510 -29.68 1.47 -3.75
C ASP A 510 -29.93 0.08 -4.35
N GLU A 511 -31.02 -0.07 -5.07
CA GLU A 511 -31.46 -1.32 -5.70
C GLU A 511 -31.42 -2.53 -4.75
N PRO A 512 -32.07 -2.46 -3.56
CA PRO A 512 -31.85 -3.42 -2.47
C PRO A 512 -32.32 -4.85 -2.77
N ALA A 513 -33.14 -5.03 -3.79
CA ALA A 513 -33.68 -6.32 -4.22
C ALA A 513 -33.12 -6.82 -5.57
N ALA A 514 -32.14 -6.11 -6.15
CA ALA A 514 -31.55 -6.50 -7.42
C ALA A 514 -30.87 -7.88 -7.34
N SER A 515 -31.12 -8.71 -8.34
CA SER A 515 -30.52 -10.06 -8.47
C SER A 515 -30.92 -11.06 -7.37
N LEU A 516 -32.03 -10.82 -6.67
CA LEU A 516 -32.57 -11.75 -5.69
C LEU A 516 -33.58 -12.73 -6.36
N ASP A 517 -33.70 -13.90 -5.76
CA ASP A 517 -34.87 -14.78 -6.05
C ASP A 517 -36.15 -14.17 -5.49
N ALA A 518 -37.30 -14.51 -6.07
CA ALA A 518 -38.60 -13.93 -5.72
C ALA A 518 -38.95 -14.01 -4.23
N HIS A 519 -38.56 -15.10 -3.54
CA HIS A 519 -38.80 -15.25 -2.10
C HIS A 519 -37.94 -14.28 -1.28
N SER A 520 -36.65 -14.20 -1.57
CA SER A 520 -35.72 -13.28 -0.91
C SER A 520 -36.08 -11.82 -1.19
N GLU A 521 -36.48 -11.50 -2.43
CA GLU A 521 -36.95 -10.19 -2.83
C GLU A 521 -38.14 -9.74 -2.01
N GLN A 522 -39.20 -10.59 -1.95
CA GLN A 522 -40.40 -10.28 -1.17
C GLN A 522 -40.05 -10.00 0.30
N ARG A 523 -39.22 -10.84 0.95
CA ARG A 523 -38.82 -10.68 2.35
C ARG A 523 -38.04 -9.42 2.60
N VAL A 524 -37.10 -9.08 1.71
CA VAL A 524 -36.31 -7.85 1.78
C VAL A 524 -37.20 -6.62 1.64
N MET A 525 -38.11 -6.62 0.65
CA MET A 525 -39.00 -5.49 0.43
C MET A 525 -40.05 -5.32 1.53
N GLU A 526 -40.61 -6.41 2.09
CA GLU A 526 -41.48 -6.33 3.26
C GLU A 526 -40.78 -5.66 4.46
N ALA A 527 -39.54 -6.08 4.77
CA ALA A 527 -38.76 -5.52 5.86
C ALA A 527 -38.45 -4.05 5.65
N LEU A 528 -38.01 -3.67 4.44
CA LEU A 528 -37.66 -2.30 4.10
C LEU A 528 -38.88 -1.36 4.02
N ASN A 529 -40.00 -1.84 3.50
CA ASN A 529 -41.26 -1.08 3.50
C ASN A 529 -41.75 -0.81 4.92
N ALA A 530 -41.71 -1.80 5.82
CA ALA A 530 -42.06 -1.59 7.23
C ALA A 530 -41.13 -0.58 7.93
N ALA A 531 -39.83 -0.60 7.62
CA ALA A 531 -38.85 0.35 8.17
C ALA A 531 -39.06 1.77 7.60
N SER A 532 -39.34 1.89 6.31
CA SER A 532 -39.51 3.18 5.62
C SER A 532 -40.63 4.06 6.15
N LEU A 533 -41.60 3.46 6.83
CA LEU A 533 -42.75 4.19 7.44
C LEU A 533 -42.32 5.02 8.69
N ARG A 534 -41.14 4.80 9.24
CA ARG A 534 -40.69 5.42 10.50
C ARG A 534 -39.68 6.55 10.31
N GLN A 535 -39.15 6.71 9.10
CA GLN A 535 -38.04 7.62 8.79
C GLN A 535 -38.13 8.16 7.37
N THR A 536 -37.43 9.24 7.08
CA THR A 536 -37.30 9.71 5.70
C THR A 536 -36.56 8.65 4.88
N THR A 537 -37.08 8.30 3.72
CA THR A 537 -36.49 7.21 2.90
C THR A 537 -36.34 7.64 1.46
N LEU A 538 -35.18 7.37 0.88
CA LEU A 538 -34.91 7.51 -0.55
C LEU A 538 -34.46 6.17 -1.13
N MET A 539 -35.27 5.60 -2.02
CA MET A 539 -34.98 4.35 -2.69
C MET A 539 -34.65 4.58 -4.16
N VAL A 540 -33.58 4.00 -4.63
CA VAL A 540 -33.27 3.85 -6.05
C VAL A 540 -33.71 2.47 -6.49
N THR A 541 -34.51 2.37 -7.53
CA THR A 541 -34.94 1.09 -8.10
C THR A 541 -35.20 1.21 -9.60
N HIS A 542 -35.13 0.10 -10.29
CA HIS A 542 -35.62 -0.08 -11.64
C HIS A 542 -36.90 -0.94 -11.70
N GLN A 543 -37.39 -1.42 -10.56
CA GLN A 543 -38.66 -2.12 -10.41
C GLN A 543 -39.74 -1.07 -10.22
N LEU A 544 -40.78 -1.12 -11.08
CA LEU A 544 -41.84 -0.09 -11.14
C LEU A 544 -43.17 -0.56 -10.61
N GLU A 545 -43.31 -1.86 -10.26
CA GLU A 545 -44.58 -2.51 -9.99
C GLU A 545 -45.17 -2.20 -8.62
N ASP A 546 -44.32 -2.07 -7.59
CA ASP A 546 -44.74 -1.88 -6.20
C ASP A 546 -44.55 -0.44 -5.68
N LEU A 547 -44.62 0.55 -6.59
CA LEU A 547 -44.40 1.95 -6.22
C LEU A 547 -45.65 2.75 -5.87
N ALA A 548 -46.84 2.11 -5.93
CA ALA A 548 -48.12 2.79 -5.72
C ALA A 548 -48.27 3.40 -4.32
N ASP A 549 -47.66 2.78 -3.30
CA ASP A 549 -47.72 3.22 -1.90
C ASP A 549 -46.63 4.26 -1.51
N TRP A 550 -45.77 4.67 -2.44
CA TRP A 550 -44.73 5.68 -2.18
C TRP A 550 -45.28 7.08 -2.33
N ASP A 551 -44.75 8.02 -1.50
CA ASP A 551 -45.29 9.38 -1.41
C ASP A 551 -44.97 10.20 -2.65
N VAL A 552 -43.75 10.01 -3.22
CA VAL A 552 -43.29 10.69 -4.43
C VAL A 552 -42.35 9.83 -5.26
N ILE A 553 -42.46 9.92 -6.57
CA ILE A 553 -41.57 9.28 -7.54
C ILE A 553 -40.84 10.38 -8.30
N TRP A 554 -39.51 10.27 -8.41
CA TRP A 554 -38.66 11.11 -9.22
C TRP A 554 -38.13 10.32 -10.40
N VAL A 555 -38.31 10.81 -11.62
CA VAL A 555 -37.76 10.19 -12.83
C VAL A 555 -36.48 10.92 -13.22
N MET A 556 -35.40 10.19 -13.25
CA MET A 556 -34.07 10.74 -13.56
C MET A 556 -33.57 10.29 -14.92
N GLN A 557 -33.22 11.27 -15.76
CA GLN A 557 -32.62 11.07 -17.08
C GLN A 557 -31.50 12.09 -17.31
N ASP A 558 -30.36 11.60 -17.85
CA ASP A 558 -29.19 12.44 -18.20
C ASP A 558 -28.73 13.36 -17.07
N GLY A 559 -28.75 12.85 -15.83
CA GLY A 559 -28.34 13.58 -14.65
C GLY A 559 -29.34 14.58 -14.10
N ARG A 560 -30.57 14.62 -14.58
CA ARG A 560 -31.63 15.58 -14.15
C ARG A 560 -32.90 14.86 -13.74
N ILE A 561 -33.63 15.43 -12.79
CA ILE A 561 -35.00 15.01 -12.49
C ILE A 561 -35.90 15.69 -13.54
N ILE A 562 -36.50 14.85 -14.40
CA ILE A 562 -37.32 15.33 -15.53
C ILE A 562 -38.81 15.24 -15.23
N GLU A 563 -39.20 14.43 -14.25
CA GLU A 563 -40.60 14.25 -13.87
C GLU A 563 -40.66 13.92 -12.37
N GLN A 564 -41.66 14.44 -11.68
CA GLN A 564 -41.91 14.13 -10.27
C GLN A 564 -43.42 14.15 -9.97
N GLY A 565 -43.91 13.24 -9.14
CA GLY A 565 -45.31 13.16 -8.77
C GLY A 565 -45.63 11.84 -8.06
N ARG A 566 -46.93 11.59 -7.83
CA ARG A 566 -47.40 10.33 -7.28
C ARG A 566 -47.59 9.30 -8.40
N TYR A 567 -47.51 8.01 -8.05
CA TYR A 567 -47.68 6.89 -8.99
C TYR A 567 -48.93 7.06 -9.88
N ALA A 568 -50.11 7.35 -9.26
CA ALA A 568 -51.36 7.48 -9.97
C ALA A 568 -51.40 8.63 -10.99
N GLU A 569 -50.66 9.69 -10.72
CA GLU A 569 -50.55 10.85 -11.61
C GLU A 569 -49.59 10.53 -12.78
N LEU A 570 -48.42 9.99 -12.48
CA LEU A 570 -47.37 9.74 -13.46
C LEU A 570 -47.70 8.59 -14.42
N SER A 571 -48.43 7.58 -13.94
CA SER A 571 -48.80 6.42 -14.75
C SER A 571 -49.81 6.78 -15.88
N VAL A 572 -50.60 7.84 -15.70
CA VAL A 572 -51.65 8.27 -16.66
C VAL A 572 -51.17 9.44 -17.52
N ALA A 573 -50.15 10.19 -17.09
CA ALA A 573 -49.69 11.43 -17.72
C ALA A 573 -49.06 11.26 -19.13
N GLY A 574 -48.78 10.01 -19.56
CA GLY A 574 -48.12 9.75 -20.85
C GLY A 574 -46.67 10.26 -20.94
N GLY A 575 -46.06 10.57 -19.78
CA GLY A 575 -44.72 11.08 -19.65
C GLY A 575 -43.61 10.02 -19.63
N PRO A 576 -42.40 10.41 -19.27
CA PRO A 576 -41.25 9.53 -19.13
C PRO A 576 -41.48 8.34 -18.22
N PHE A 577 -42.21 8.50 -17.10
CA PHE A 577 -42.57 7.39 -16.19
C PHE A 577 -43.49 6.37 -16.86
N ALA A 578 -44.55 6.82 -17.51
CA ALA A 578 -45.48 5.97 -18.24
C ALA A 578 -44.77 5.20 -19.37
N THR A 579 -43.81 5.82 -20.03
CA THR A 579 -42.98 5.19 -21.06
C THR A 579 -42.09 4.10 -20.46
N LEU A 580 -41.50 4.31 -19.29
CA LEU A 580 -40.70 3.30 -18.57
C LEU A 580 -41.57 2.10 -18.15
N LEU A 581 -42.79 2.35 -17.68
CA LEU A 581 -43.75 1.30 -17.33
C LEU A 581 -44.14 0.46 -18.55
N ALA A 582 -44.47 1.11 -19.68
CA ALA A 582 -44.85 0.42 -20.91
C ALA A 582 -43.73 -0.49 -21.46
N HIS A 583 -42.48 0.02 -21.53
CA HIS A 583 -41.33 -0.78 -21.98
C HIS A 583 -41.12 -2.02 -21.12
N ARG A 584 -41.32 -1.92 -19.82
CA ARG A 584 -41.13 -3.06 -18.93
C ARG A 584 -42.22 -4.11 -19.04
N GLN A 585 -43.49 -3.71 -19.34
CA GLN A 585 -44.57 -4.64 -19.61
C GLN A 585 -44.40 -5.41 -20.93
N GLU A 586 -43.58 -4.88 -21.87
CA GLU A 586 -43.25 -5.56 -23.12
C GLU A 586 -42.06 -6.56 -22.95
N GLU A 587 -41.27 -6.45 -21.87
CA GLU A 587 -40.13 -7.34 -21.58
C GLU A 587 -40.50 -8.56 -20.73
N ILE A 588 -41.69 -8.58 -20.13
CA ILE A 588 -42.28 -9.70 -19.36
C ILE A 588 -43.18 -10.53 -20.24
#